data_3ce4cce388c8bf77ce9ce688046f4ecd
#
_entry.id   3ce4cce388c8bf77ce9ce688046f4ecd
#
_cell.length_a   1.000
_cell.length_b   1.000
_cell.length_c   1.000
_cell.angle_alpha   90.00
_cell.angle_beta   90.00
_cell.angle_gamma   90.00
#
_symmetry.space_group_name_H-M   'P 1'
#
loop_
_entity.id
_entity.type
_entity.pdbx_description
1 polymer ?
#
loop_
_entity_poly.entity_id
_entity_poly.type
_entity_poly.pdbx_seq_one_letter_code
_entity_poly.pdbx_strand_id
1 'polypeptide(L)'
;MAANVRFLNPKTLAKQSGYSYVVETTGPGRTVYIAGQLGLDMENKLVGAPGDFRAQAVKAIENLKAALASVGADLSDVVKITNYLTDMSHIGIYREVRDQHFKMPRPASTAVGISQLARPGALFEIEAIAVLPPAKSKPATARGAAKVKAARRKRK
;
A
#
# COMPACT_ATOMS: atom_id res chain seq x y z
N MET A 1 -1.34 -4.80 -21.65
CA MET A 1 -0.30 -5.57 -20.95
C MET A 1 -0.34 -5.14 -19.48
N ALA A 2 -0.12 -6.05 -18.55
CA ALA A 2 -0.05 -5.72 -17.12
C ALA A 2 1.28 -5.01 -16.80
N ALA A 3 1.34 -4.26 -15.70
CA ALA A 3 2.60 -3.79 -15.15
C ALA A 3 3.47 -5.00 -14.81
N ASN A 4 4.74 -4.95 -15.17
CA ASN A 4 5.71 -5.97 -14.78
C ASN A 4 6.46 -5.49 -13.53
N VAL A 5 6.42 -6.29 -12.47
CA VAL A 5 7.07 -5.98 -11.18
C VAL A 5 8.21 -6.96 -10.97
N ARG A 6 9.42 -6.44 -10.76
CA ARG A 6 10.63 -7.22 -10.47
C ARG A 6 11.17 -6.89 -9.10
N PHE A 7 11.45 -7.91 -8.31
CA PHE A 7 12.05 -7.79 -6.98
C PHE A 7 13.53 -8.16 -7.08
N LEU A 8 14.43 -7.24 -6.75
CA LEU A 8 15.85 -7.39 -6.99
C LEU A 8 16.65 -7.25 -5.68
N ASN A 9 17.57 -8.18 -5.50
CA ASN A 9 18.51 -8.18 -4.36
C ASN A 9 19.94 -8.38 -4.90
N PRO A 10 20.65 -7.28 -5.25
CA PRO A 10 21.99 -7.36 -5.84
C PRO A 10 22.97 -8.08 -4.92
N LYS A 11 23.77 -8.99 -5.50
CA LYS A 11 24.78 -9.76 -4.74
C LYS A 11 25.92 -8.90 -4.19
N THR A 12 26.06 -7.67 -4.68
CA THR A 12 27.05 -6.68 -4.22
C THR A 12 26.65 -5.98 -2.93
N LEU A 13 25.43 -6.19 -2.46
CA LEU A 13 24.92 -5.66 -1.19
C LEU A 13 24.88 -6.75 -0.13
N ALA A 14 24.88 -6.34 1.14
CA ALA A 14 24.76 -7.26 2.27
C ALA A 14 23.51 -8.13 2.14
N LYS A 15 23.60 -9.40 2.58
CA LYS A 15 22.43 -10.27 2.59
C LYS A 15 21.37 -9.71 3.52
N GLN A 16 20.20 -9.41 2.99
CA GLN A 16 19.04 -8.93 3.76
C GLN A 16 18.05 -10.07 4.01
N SER A 17 17.20 -9.88 5.01
CA SER A 17 16.05 -10.74 5.29
C SER A 17 14.79 -9.89 5.49
N GLY A 18 13.72 -10.19 4.77
CA GLY A 18 12.42 -9.60 5.06
C GLY A 18 12.00 -8.38 4.24
N TYR A 19 12.79 -7.96 3.22
CA TYR A 19 12.41 -6.92 2.25
C TYR A 19 13.18 -7.12 0.95
N SER A 20 12.83 -6.38 -0.11
CA SER A 20 13.64 -6.28 -1.33
C SER A 20 14.41 -4.98 -1.34
N TYR A 21 15.68 -5.01 -1.78
CA TYR A 21 16.47 -3.80 -1.94
C TYR A 21 15.92 -2.87 -3.01
N VAL A 22 15.50 -3.47 -4.13
CA VAL A 22 14.95 -2.74 -5.27
C VAL A 22 13.68 -3.43 -5.73
N VAL A 23 12.64 -2.65 -6.01
CA VAL A 23 11.48 -3.10 -6.76
C VAL A 23 11.38 -2.22 -7.99
N GLU A 24 11.48 -2.84 -9.16
CA GLU A 24 11.34 -2.18 -10.45
C GLU A 24 9.95 -2.45 -11.01
N THR A 25 9.27 -1.41 -11.46
CA THR A 25 7.97 -1.53 -12.12
C THR A 25 8.08 -0.97 -13.54
N THR A 26 7.63 -1.73 -14.54
CA THR A 26 7.68 -1.34 -15.95
C THR A 26 6.35 -1.63 -16.63
N GLY A 27 6.08 -0.90 -17.72
CA GLY A 27 4.85 -1.04 -18.51
C GLY A 27 3.67 -0.27 -17.92
N PRO A 28 2.51 -0.35 -18.58
CA PRO A 28 1.32 0.38 -18.16
C PRO A 28 0.77 -0.21 -16.86
N GLY A 29 0.41 0.66 -15.91
CA GLY A 29 -0.17 0.29 -14.63
C GLY A 29 -0.78 1.50 -13.95
N ARG A 30 -1.52 1.24 -12.84
CA ARG A 30 -2.00 2.27 -11.94
C ARG A 30 -1.10 2.29 -10.72
N THR A 31 -0.46 3.41 -10.45
CA THR A 31 0.24 3.62 -9.18
C THR A 31 -0.73 4.19 -8.16
N VAL A 32 -0.76 3.59 -6.99
CA VAL A 32 -1.62 4.00 -5.86
C VAL A 32 -0.74 4.35 -4.69
N TYR A 33 -0.92 5.54 -4.17
CA TYR A 33 -0.25 6.04 -2.97
C TYR A 33 -1.24 5.92 -1.82
N ILE A 34 -0.85 5.22 -0.75
CA ILE A 34 -1.64 5.05 0.45
C ILE A 34 -0.98 5.86 1.57
N ALA A 35 -1.75 6.78 2.14
CA ALA A 35 -1.33 7.60 3.27
C ALA A 35 -0.98 6.74 4.49
N GLY A 36 -0.27 7.32 5.46
CA GLY A 36 0.06 6.68 6.71
C GLY A 36 -1.18 6.09 7.41
N GLN A 37 -1.06 4.85 7.83
CA GLN A 37 -2.09 4.11 8.57
C GLN A 37 -1.60 3.87 9.99
N LEU A 38 -2.38 4.34 10.95
CA LEU A 38 -2.19 4.13 12.38
C LEU A 38 -3.04 2.96 12.88
N GLY A 39 -2.74 2.47 14.07
CA GLY A 39 -3.54 1.45 14.76
C GLY A 39 -4.83 2.01 15.35
N LEU A 40 -5.70 2.59 14.50
CA LEU A 40 -6.97 3.21 14.89
C LEU A 40 -8.15 2.33 14.50
N ASP A 41 -9.16 2.29 15.37
CA ASP A 41 -10.46 1.68 15.08
C ASP A 41 -11.38 2.64 14.28
N MET A 42 -12.63 2.22 14.04
CA MET A 42 -13.62 3.01 13.29
C MET A 42 -14.08 4.26 14.04
N GLU A 43 -13.92 4.31 15.36
CA GLU A 43 -14.22 5.45 16.22
C GLU A 43 -13.01 6.38 16.40
N ASN A 44 -11.94 6.16 15.59
CA ASN A 44 -10.71 6.94 15.64
C ASN A 44 -9.99 6.87 17.01
N LYS A 45 -10.06 5.70 17.68
CA LYS A 45 -9.34 5.42 18.93
C LYS A 45 -8.19 4.46 18.66
N LEU A 46 -7.08 4.64 19.37
CA LEU A 46 -5.98 3.68 19.35
C LEU A 46 -6.44 2.34 19.95
N VAL A 47 -6.10 1.25 19.26
CA VAL A 47 -6.41 -0.10 19.74
C VAL A 47 -5.36 -0.57 20.76
N GLY A 48 -5.75 -1.54 21.59
CA GLY A 48 -4.90 -2.12 22.63
C GLY A 48 -4.81 -1.25 23.88
N ALA A 49 -4.12 -1.76 24.89
CA ALA A 49 -3.78 -0.99 26.08
C ALA A 49 -2.76 0.10 25.75
N PRO A 50 -2.64 1.17 26.58
CA PRO A 50 -1.56 2.12 26.42
C PRO A 50 -0.19 1.42 26.37
N GLY A 51 0.60 1.68 25.31
CA GLY A 51 1.89 1.03 25.09
C GLY A 51 1.84 -0.30 24.33
N ASP A 52 0.67 -0.81 23.94
CA ASP A 52 0.56 -2.04 23.17
C ASP A 52 0.93 -1.83 21.69
N PHE A 53 2.24 -1.85 21.43
CA PHE A 53 2.78 -1.73 20.08
C PHE A 53 2.24 -2.81 19.13
N ARG A 54 2.15 -4.07 19.60
CA ARG A 54 1.72 -5.19 18.74
C ARG A 54 0.29 -4.99 18.24
N ALA A 55 -0.65 -4.66 19.14
CA ALA A 55 -2.02 -4.38 18.74
C ALA A 55 -2.10 -3.23 17.74
N GLN A 56 -1.38 -2.14 17.98
CA GLN A 56 -1.35 -0.99 17.06
C GLN A 56 -0.75 -1.36 15.71
N ALA A 57 0.35 -2.13 15.66
CA ALA A 57 0.99 -2.54 14.41
C ALA A 57 0.10 -3.48 13.57
N VAL A 58 -0.55 -4.46 14.21
CA VAL A 58 -1.53 -5.34 13.54
C VAL A 58 -2.65 -4.52 12.93
N LYS A 59 -3.26 -3.63 13.73
CA LYS A 59 -4.38 -2.80 13.27
C LYS A 59 -3.99 -1.83 12.16
N ALA A 60 -2.81 -1.24 12.21
CA ALA A 60 -2.30 -0.37 11.16
C ALA A 60 -2.18 -1.12 9.82
N ILE A 61 -1.69 -2.37 9.82
CA ILE A 61 -1.63 -3.21 8.62
C ILE A 61 -3.03 -3.63 8.15
N GLU A 62 -3.98 -3.89 9.05
CA GLU A 62 -5.38 -4.13 8.68
C GLU A 62 -6.02 -2.91 8.01
N ASN A 63 -5.75 -1.72 8.53
CA ASN A 63 -6.21 -0.47 7.94
C ASN A 63 -5.58 -0.25 6.54
N LEU A 64 -4.28 -0.56 6.38
CA LEU A 64 -3.63 -0.55 5.07
C LEU A 64 -4.30 -1.53 4.09
N LYS A 65 -4.66 -2.75 4.53
CA LYS A 65 -5.41 -3.70 3.70
C LYS A 65 -6.77 -3.17 3.29
N ALA A 66 -7.49 -2.52 4.21
CA ALA A 66 -8.78 -1.89 3.90
C ALA A 66 -8.64 -0.75 2.88
N ALA A 67 -7.60 0.09 3.02
CA ALA A 67 -7.30 1.14 2.06
C ALA A 67 -6.98 0.58 0.66
N LEU A 68 -6.15 -0.47 0.58
CA LEU A 68 -5.83 -1.17 -0.68
C LEU A 68 -7.09 -1.75 -1.32
N ALA A 69 -7.95 -2.43 -0.55
CA ALA A 69 -9.18 -3.03 -1.04
C ALA A 69 -10.13 -2.01 -1.67
N SER A 70 -10.13 -0.75 -1.22
CA SER A 70 -10.97 0.34 -1.78
C SER A 70 -10.69 0.63 -3.26
N VAL A 71 -9.49 0.26 -3.75
CA VAL A 71 -9.06 0.44 -5.14
C VAL A 71 -8.92 -0.90 -5.89
N GLY A 72 -9.34 -2.00 -5.27
CA GLY A 72 -9.24 -3.35 -5.82
C GLY A 72 -7.82 -3.92 -5.77
N ALA A 73 -7.02 -3.49 -4.79
CA ALA A 73 -5.67 -3.97 -4.52
C ALA A 73 -5.61 -4.81 -3.25
N ASP A 74 -4.50 -5.52 -3.08
CA ASP A 74 -4.14 -6.19 -1.84
C ASP A 74 -2.65 -6.00 -1.50
N LEU A 75 -2.17 -6.64 -0.42
CA LEU A 75 -0.77 -6.51 0.01
C LEU A 75 0.24 -7.05 -1.00
N SER A 76 -0.15 -7.91 -1.94
CA SER A 76 0.73 -8.44 -3.00
C SER A 76 1.02 -7.41 -4.10
N ASP A 77 0.18 -6.38 -4.22
CA ASP A 77 0.36 -5.28 -5.17
C ASP A 77 1.31 -4.20 -4.62
N VAL A 78 1.66 -4.27 -3.33
CA VAL A 78 2.51 -3.28 -2.67
C VAL A 78 3.96 -3.44 -3.10
N VAL A 79 4.56 -2.36 -3.60
CA VAL A 79 5.95 -2.33 -4.08
C VAL A 79 6.89 -1.59 -3.12
N LYS A 80 6.38 -0.72 -2.28
CA LYS A 80 7.15 0.04 -1.28
C LYS A 80 6.32 0.23 -0.01
N ILE A 81 6.99 0.10 1.14
CA ILE A 81 6.46 0.52 2.45
C ILE A 81 7.47 1.40 3.18
N THR A 82 6.97 2.39 3.91
CA THR A 82 7.72 3.11 4.94
C THR A 82 7.04 2.90 6.27
N ASN A 83 7.82 2.63 7.29
CA ASN A 83 7.34 2.28 8.62
C ASN A 83 7.97 3.25 9.63
N TYR A 84 7.15 3.92 10.39
CA TYR A 84 7.55 4.90 11.39
C TYR A 84 7.30 4.33 12.78
N LEU A 85 8.33 4.30 13.62
CA LEU A 85 8.28 3.80 14.98
C LEU A 85 8.69 4.91 15.94
N THR A 86 7.94 5.14 17.00
CA THR A 86 8.33 6.11 18.06
C THR A 86 9.39 5.53 19.00
N ASP A 87 9.54 4.19 19.02
CA ASP A 87 10.59 3.49 19.76
C ASP A 87 11.11 2.33 18.90
N MET A 88 12.39 2.40 18.50
CA MET A 88 13.05 1.38 17.69
C MET A 88 13.31 0.07 18.45
N SER A 89 13.15 0.01 19.76
CA SER A 89 13.18 -1.26 20.51
C SER A 89 12.07 -2.23 20.07
N HIS A 90 10.97 -1.71 19.51
CA HIS A 90 9.87 -2.49 18.96
C HIS A 90 10.13 -3.07 17.57
N ILE A 91 11.30 -2.84 16.96
CA ILE A 91 11.58 -3.30 15.57
C ILE A 91 11.45 -4.83 15.41
N GLY A 92 11.76 -5.60 16.47
CA GLY A 92 11.57 -7.05 16.48
C GLY A 92 10.10 -7.45 16.35
N ILE A 93 9.24 -6.84 17.17
CA ILE A 93 7.79 -7.07 17.16
C ILE A 93 7.20 -6.67 15.79
N TYR A 94 7.61 -5.50 15.26
CA TYR A 94 7.19 -5.08 13.92
C TYR A 94 7.54 -6.13 12.85
N ARG A 95 8.76 -6.67 12.86
CA ARG A 95 9.18 -7.69 11.88
C ARG A 95 8.32 -8.95 11.95
N GLU A 96 7.99 -9.43 13.14
CA GLU A 96 7.10 -10.57 13.34
C GLU A 96 5.70 -10.31 12.75
N VAL A 97 5.10 -9.15 13.08
CA VAL A 97 3.79 -8.75 12.56
C VAL A 97 3.82 -8.62 11.04
N ARG A 98 4.83 -7.91 10.50
CA ARG A 98 5.00 -7.78 9.05
C ARG A 98 5.06 -9.14 8.36
N ASP A 99 5.82 -10.09 8.89
CA ASP A 99 6.07 -11.40 8.27
C ASP A 99 4.83 -12.29 8.25
N GLN A 100 3.87 -12.04 9.14
CA GLN A 100 2.55 -12.68 9.13
C GLN A 100 1.66 -12.16 7.98
N HIS A 101 1.84 -10.92 7.57
CA HIS A 101 0.98 -10.25 6.59
C HIS A 101 1.59 -10.20 5.19
N PHE A 102 2.87 -9.85 5.07
CA PHE A 102 3.56 -9.73 3.77
C PHE A 102 4.26 -11.02 3.38
N LYS A 103 3.80 -11.67 2.31
CA LYS A 103 4.43 -12.87 1.73
C LYS A 103 5.67 -12.50 0.91
N MET A 104 6.52 -13.49 0.65
CA MET A 104 7.64 -13.34 -0.28
C MET A 104 7.15 -13.39 -1.76
N PRO A 105 7.74 -12.62 -2.66
CA PRO A 105 8.74 -11.57 -2.42
C PRO A 105 8.11 -10.35 -1.74
N ARG A 106 8.87 -9.72 -0.82
CA ARG A 106 8.38 -8.56 -0.07
C ARG A 106 8.72 -7.24 -0.75
N PRO A 107 7.93 -6.17 -0.51
CA PRO A 107 8.19 -4.84 -1.06
C PRO A 107 9.54 -4.29 -0.59
N ALA A 108 10.02 -3.26 -1.27
CA ALA A 108 11.07 -2.42 -0.74
C ALA A 108 10.57 -1.77 0.56
N SER A 109 11.40 -1.79 1.62
CA SER A 109 10.97 -1.35 2.95
C SER A 109 12.01 -0.45 3.60
N THR A 110 11.53 0.59 4.26
CA THR A 110 12.33 1.45 5.13
C THR A 110 11.67 1.50 6.49
N ALA A 111 12.44 1.40 7.57
CA ALA A 111 11.97 1.64 8.94
C ALA A 111 12.71 2.85 9.50
N VAL A 112 11.98 3.77 10.12
CA VAL A 112 12.48 5.05 10.64
C VAL A 112 12.03 5.22 12.08
N GLY A 113 12.99 5.50 12.97
CA GLY A 113 12.70 5.98 14.32
C GLY A 113 12.37 7.47 14.28
N ILE A 114 11.27 7.86 14.91
CA ILE A 114 10.81 9.26 14.99
C ILE A 114 10.42 9.62 16.41
N SER A 115 10.40 10.91 16.73
CA SER A 115 10.08 11.39 18.08
C SER A 115 8.61 11.21 18.45
N GLN A 116 7.70 11.39 17.50
CA GLN A 116 6.24 11.25 17.73
C GLN A 116 5.49 11.11 16.40
N LEU A 117 4.30 10.57 16.47
CA LEU A 117 3.31 10.51 15.39
C LEU A 117 2.22 11.57 15.57
N ALA A 118 1.45 11.83 14.53
CA ALA A 118 0.40 12.84 14.54
C ALA A 118 -0.69 12.58 15.62
N ARG A 119 -0.87 11.33 16.02
CA ARG A 119 -1.80 10.94 17.08
C ARG A 119 -1.05 10.71 18.39
N PRO A 120 -1.34 11.45 19.47
CA PRO A 120 -0.75 11.19 20.79
C PRO A 120 -1.00 9.74 21.24
N GLY A 121 0.05 9.05 21.71
CA GLY A 121 0.00 7.65 22.12
C GLY A 121 0.11 6.63 20.98
N ALA A 122 0.15 7.07 19.72
CA ALA A 122 0.47 6.19 18.60
C ALA A 122 1.96 5.81 18.63
N LEU A 123 2.24 4.53 18.37
CA LEU A 123 3.58 3.94 18.45
C LEU A 123 4.10 3.51 17.08
N PHE A 124 3.19 3.31 16.13
CA PHE A 124 3.51 2.79 14.80
C PHE A 124 2.60 3.39 13.73
N GLU A 125 3.21 3.69 12.59
CA GLU A 125 2.52 4.10 11.36
C GLU A 125 3.15 3.40 10.16
N ILE A 126 2.35 3.05 9.16
CA ILE A 126 2.79 2.47 7.90
C ILE A 126 2.15 3.18 6.72
N GLU A 127 2.94 3.61 5.74
CA GLU A 127 2.48 4.07 4.42
C GLU A 127 2.93 3.11 3.33
N ALA A 128 2.27 3.15 2.17
CA ALA A 128 2.59 2.24 1.09
C ALA A 128 2.39 2.86 -0.30
N ILE A 129 3.12 2.30 -1.27
CA ILE A 129 2.89 2.48 -2.70
C ILE A 129 2.58 1.11 -3.29
N ALA A 130 1.48 1.01 -4.04
CA ALA A 130 1.08 -0.18 -4.75
C ALA A 130 1.02 0.07 -6.26
N VAL A 131 1.23 -0.99 -7.07
CA VAL A 131 1.15 -0.94 -8.53
C VAL A 131 0.23 -2.04 -9.03
N LEU A 132 -0.88 -1.63 -9.63
CA LEU A 132 -1.91 -2.51 -10.15
C LEU A 132 -1.88 -2.55 -11.69
N PRO A 133 -2.43 -3.58 -12.32
CA PRO A 133 -2.71 -3.58 -13.75
C PRO A 133 -3.51 -2.34 -14.17
N PRO A 134 -3.46 -1.94 -15.45
CA PRO A 134 -4.33 -0.89 -15.97
C PRO A 134 -5.80 -1.20 -15.65
N ALA A 135 -6.58 -0.16 -15.36
CA ALA A 135 -8.01 -0.34 -15.20
C ALA A 135 -8.60 -0.97 -16.48
N LYS A 136 -9.44 -2.00 -16.33
CA LYS A 136 -10.20 -2.52 -17.47
C LYS A 136 -11.01 -1.36 -18.04
N SER A 137 -10.83 -1.03 -19.33
CA SER A 137 -11.65 -0.03 -19.99
C SER A 137 -13.12 -0.49 -19.87
N LYS A 138 -13.96 0.32 -19.23
CA LYS A 138 -15.41 0.09 -19.34
C LYS A 138 -15.74 0.15 -20.83
N PRO A 139 -16.50 -0.82 -21.40
CA PRO A 139 -16.96 -0.69 -22.77
C PRO A 139 -17.69 0.67 -22.88
N ALA A 140 -17.28 1.46 -23.89
CA ALA A 140 -17.92 2.73 -24.17
C ALA A 140 -19.41 2.47 -24.30
N THR A 141 -20.21 2.99 -23.36
CA THR A 141 -21.68 2.89 -23.45
C THR A 141 -22.08 3.59 -24.74
N ALA A 142 -22.80 2.87 -25.61
CA ALA A 142 -23.22 3.29 -26.98
C ALA A 142 -24.12 4.55 -27.00
N ARG A 143 -24.15 5.37 -25.96
CA ARG A 143 -24.92 6.62 -25.90
C ARG A 143 -24.35 7.77 -26.75
N GLY A 144 -23.10 7.66 -27.25
CA GLY A 144 -22.49 8.70 -28.10
C GLY A 144 -22.85 8.59 -29.60
N ALA A 145 -23.15 7.37 -30.10
CA ALA A 145 -23.38 7.14 -31.53
C ALA A 145 -24.76 7.63 -32.02
N ALA A 146 -25.74 7.70 -31.15
CA ALA A 146 -27.10 8.14 -31.54
C ALA A 146 -27.23 9.66 -31.77
N LYS A 147 -26.44 10.50 -31.05
CA LYS A 147 -26.51 11.95 -31.21
C LYS A 147 -25.83 12.46 -32.49
N VAL A 148 -24.85 11.76 -33.03
CA VAL A 148 -24.15 12.16 -34.27
C VAL A 148 -25.00 11.85 -35.52
N LYS A 149 -25.80 10.74 -35.52
CA LYS A 149 -26.72 10.43 -36.63
C LYS A 149 -27.93 11.37 -36.72
N ALA A 150 -28.40 11.89 -35.61
CA ALA A 150 -29.56 12.82 -35.62
C ALA A 150 -29.17 14.24 -36.13
N ALA A 151 -27.96 14.69 -35.88
CA ALA A 151 -27.48 15.98 -36.38
C ALA A 151 -27.20 16.01 -37.91
N ARG A 152 -26.90 14.84 -38.51
CA ARG A 152 -26.66 14.74 -39.97
C ARG A 152 -27.96 14.68 -40.80
N ARG A 153 -29.10 14.34 -40.17
CA ARG A 153 -30.43 14.30 -40.87
C ARG A 153 -31.15 15.66 -40.91
N LYS A 154 -30.70 16.66 -40.16
CA LYS A 154 -31.29 18.01 -40.16
C LYS A 154 -30.58 19.03 -41.07
N ARG A 155 -29.60 18.58 -41.88
CA ARG A 155 -28.87 19.44 -42.84
C ARG A 155 -28.94 18.94 -44.28
N LYS A 156 -30.05 18.31 -44.65
CA LYS A 156 -30.42 18.06 -46.07
C LYS A 156 -31.80 18.65 -46.35
#